data_db41b06c267261de1cf8995472423f61
#
_entry.id   db41b06c267261de1cf8995472423f61
#
_cell.length_a   1.000
_cell.length_b   1.000
_cell.length_c   1.000
_cell.angle_alpha   90.00
_cell.angle_beta   90.00
_cell.angle_gamma   90.00
#
_symmetry.space_group_name_H-M   'P 1'
#
loop_
_entity.id
_entity.type
_entity.pdbx_description
1 polymer ?
#
loop_
_entity_poly.entity_id
_entity_poly.type
_entity_poly.pdbx_seq_one_letter_code
_entity_poly.pdbx_strand_id
1 'polypeptide(L)'
;VETFGKLKILKMTTISTDIQKAVSILEQEELVAIPTETVYGLAGNIFSEKALKKIFELKKRPFFNPLIVHIYSFSQLDELVSYIPPKAKLLANAFWPGSLTLILKKKSIVSDLVTSGKDSVGVRMPNHPVTLSLLKELSFPLAAPSANPFTCISPTKAEHVEAYFGSQLKMILDGGNCKNGIESTIVGFVNDEPVIYRLGAISSEEIEKVVGKIEVKNKKEDAPDSPGMLLKHYSPLTKTYLETNVEERIKEFPDRKIGLLLFSKKLQNPQIANQEILSESEDFKEATANLYSALHKLDHLNLDVIIAERLPDIDLGRSINDRLERAANK
;
A
#
# COMPACT_ATOMS: atom_id res chain seq x y z
N VAL A 1 0.15 44.36 31.29
CA VAL A 1 1.27 43.46 30.94
C VAL A 1 0.69 42.41 30.01
N GLU A 2 1.00 42.57 28.73
CA GLU A 2 0.47 41.79 27.59
C GLU A 2 1.12 40.39 27.60
N THR A 3 0.30 39.35 27.63
CA THR A 3 0.69 37.99 27.36
C THR A 3 0.60 37.77 25.83
N PHE A 4 1.71 37.92 25.14
CA PHE A 4 1.86 37.49 23.75
C PHE A 4 1.67 35.97 23.66
N GLY A 5 0.52 35.54 23.14
CA GLY A 5 0.28 34.15 22.76
C GLY A 5 1.32 33.72 21.70
N LYS A 6 2.14 32.71 22.05
CA LYS A 6 3.03 32.04 21.09
C LYS A 6 2.21 31.52 19.93
N LEU A 7 2.25 32.19 18.79
CA LEU A 7 1.81 31.61 17.52
C LEU A 7 2.58 30.31 17.32
N LYS A 8 1.87 29.18 17.41
CA LYS A 8 2.39 27.88 17.02
C LYS A 8 2.54 27.93 15.50
N ILE A 9 3.75 28.24 15.01
CA ILE A 9 4.06 28.11 13.59
C ILE A 9 3.78 26.64 13.24
N LEU A 10 2.66 26.38 12.59
CA LEU A 10 2.36 25.07 12.02
C LEU A 10 3.48 24.78 11.00
N LYS A 11 4.37 23.86 11.37
CA LYS A 11 5.47 23.43 10.53
C LYS A 11 4.84 22.71 9.34
N MET A 12 4.77 23.35 8.18
CA MET A 12 4.25 22.74 6.95
C MET A 12 5.14 21.55 6.58
N THR A 13 4.53 20.45 6.18
CA THR A 13 5.24 19.33 5.57
C THR A 13 5.99 19.82 4.34
N THR A 14 7.23 19.37 4.17
CA THR A 14 8.00 19.68 2.98
C THR A 14 7.86 18.56 1.96
N ILE A 15 7.23 18.80 0.82
CA ILE A 15 7.33 17.93 -0.36
C ILE A 15 8.64 18.32 -1.06
N SER A 16 9.54 17.35 -1.26
CA SER A 16 10.88 17.63 -1.80
C SER A 16 11.49 16.35 -2.41
N THR A 17 12.36 16.54 -3.39
CA THR A 17 13.17 15.49 -4.04
C THR A 17 14.54 15.29 -3.38
N ASP A 18 14.84 16.00 -2.29
CA ASP A 18 16.13 16.01 -1.62
C ASP A 18 16.34 14.73 -0.79
N ILE A 19 17.12 13.78 -1.34
CA ILE A 19 17.44 12.50 -0.71
C ILE A 19 18.27 12.71 0.57
N GLN A 20 19.24 13.63 0.58
CA GLN A 20 20.12 13.86 1.74
C GLN A 20 19.33 14.40 2.94
N LYS A 21 18.35 15.27 2.67
CA LYS A 21 17.44 15.72 3.72
C LYS A 21 16.59 14.58 4.26
N ALA A 22 16.10 13.66 3.41
CA ALA A 22 15.37 12.48 3.85
C ALA A 22 16.25 11.54 4.71
N VAL A 23 17.51 11.30 4.32
CA VAL A 23 18.50 10.55 5.09
C VAL A 23 18.65 11.16 6.49
N SER A 24 18.95 12.47 6.57
CA SER A 24 19.13 13.14 7.85
C SER A 24 17.90 13.06 8.79
N ILE A 25 16.69 13.09 8.22
CA ILE A 25 15.44 12.95 9.00
C ILE A 25 15.31 11.52 9.54
N LEU A 26 15.59 10.49 8.72
CA LEU A 26 15.50 9.08 9.12
C LEU A 26 16.56 8.69 10.15
N GLU A 27 17.78 9.24 10.05
CA GLU A 27 18.86 9.07 11.02
C GLU A 27 18.52 9.70 12.40
N GLN A 28 17.67 10.74 12.41
CA GLN A 28 17.14 11.33 13.64
C GLN A 28 15.95 10.55 14.24
N GLU A 29 15.70 9.32 13.77
CA GLU A 29 14.59 8.46 14.18
C GLU A 29 13.21 9.09 13.93
N GLU A 30 13.13 9.94 12.91
CA GLU A 30 11.89 10.53 12.42
C GLU A 30 11.38 9.81 11.19
N LEU A 31 10.15 10.12 10.77
CA LEU A 31 9.50 9.46 9.64
C LEU A 31 9.58 10.31 8.39
N VAL A 32 9.70 9.64 7.24
CA VAL A 32 9.61 10.22 5.90
C VAL A 32 8.62 9.39 5.08
N ALA A 33 7.69 10.03 4.36
CA ALA A 33 6.95 9.32 3.34
C ALA A 33 7.81 9.17 2.09
N ILE A 34 7.92 7.96 1.57
CA ILE A 34 8.78 7.60 0.44
C ILE A 34 7.96 7.06 -0.74
N PRO A 35 8.32 7.39 -1.99
CA PRO A 35 7.66 6.85 -3.18
C PRO A 35 8.08 5.41 -3.41
N THR A 36 7.17 4.57 -3.89
CA THR A 36 7.51 3.26 -4.48
C THR A 36 6.77 3.10 -5.80
N GLU A 37 7.06 2.04 -6.55
CA GLU A 37 6.32 1.72 -7.76
C GLU A 37 4.87 1.27 -7.46
N THR A 38 4.58 0.87 -6.21
CA THR A 38 3.25 0.41 -5.76
C THR A 38 2.43 1.54 -5.15
N VAL A 39 2.77 1.98 -3.95
CA VAL A 39 2.13 3.08 -3.21
C VAL A 39 3.19 3.83 -2.41
N TYR A 40 2.92 5.05 -1.97
CA TYR A 40 3.79 5.73 -1.02
C TYR A 40 3.83 4.99 0.31
N GLY A 41 5.05 4.82 0.87
CA GLY A 41 5.30 4.17 2.15
C GLY A 41 5.66 5.17 3.25
N LEU A 42 5.18 4.95 4.47
CA LEU A 42 5.59 5.71 5.65
C LEU A 42 6.82 5.04 6.27
N ALA A 43 7.99 5.58 5.97
CA ALA A 43 9.27 4.96 6.27
C ALA A 43 9.85 5.37 7.62
N GLY A 44 10.42 4.38 8.32
CA GLY A 44 11.20 4.56 9.54
C GLY A 44 12.27 3.48 9.70
N ASN A 45 13.33 3.77 10.46
CA ASN A 45 14.43 2.85 10.76
C ASN A 45 13.92 1.61 11.50
N ILE A 46 14.18 0.38 10.98
CA ILE A 46 13.73 -0.87 11.61
C ILE A 46 14.40 -1.18 12.93
N PHE A 47 15.56 -0.59 13.21
CA PHE A 47 16.32 -0.79 14.44
C PHE A 47 15.98 0.24 15.54
N SER A 48 15.16 1.26 15.22
CA SER A 48 14.70 2.26 16.17
C SER A 48 13.28 1.96 16.63
N GLU A 49 13.13 1.50 17.89
CA GLU A 49 11.80 1.34 18.50
C GLU A 49 10.98 2.63 18.50
N LYS A 50 11.66 3.78 18.64
CA LYS A 50 11.03 5.09 18.62
C LYS A 50 10.42 5.39 17.24
N ALA A 51 11.17 5.15 16.16
CA ALA A 51 10.66 5.30 14.79
C ALA A 51 9.50 4.34 14.50
N LEU A 52 9.63 3.06 14.91
CA LEU A 52 8.58 2.07 14.74
C LEU A 52 7.29 2.46 15.47
N LYS A 53 7.36 2.87 16.74
CA LYS A 53 6.20 3.35 17.52
C LYS A 53 5.52 4.54 16.85
N LYS A 54 6.29 5.51 16.33
CA LYS A 54 5.74 6.64 15.56
C LYS A 54 4.96 6.20 14.32
N ILE A 55 5.41 5.14 13.60
CA ILE A 55 4.65 4.59 12.46
C ILE A 55 3.27 4.13 12.91
N PHE A 56 3.20 3.33 13.98
CA PHE A 56 1.92 2.83 14.51
C PHE A 56 1.02 3.95 14.99
N GLU A 57 1.56 4.90 15.75
CA GLU A 57 0.84 6.05 16.31
C GLU A 57 0.28 6.96 15.21
N LEU A 58 1.12 7.38 14.26
CA LEU A 58 0.71 8.30 13.19
C LEU A 58 -0.37 7.68 12.30
N LYS A 59 -0.24 6.39 11.99
CA LYS A 59 -1.23 5.67 11.19
C LYS A 59 -2.47 5.24 12.00
N LYS A 60 -2.45 5.32 13.33
CA LYS A 60 -3.43 4.65 14.23
C LYS A 60 -3.54 3.15 13.91
N ARG A 61 -2.40 2.52 13.60
CA ARG A 61 -2.31 1.12 13.20
C ARG A 61 -2.23 0.22 14.43
N PRO A 62 -3.01 -0.88 14.50
CA PRO A 62 -2.87 -1.85 15.57
C PRO A 62 -1.49 -2.55 15.55
N PHE A 63 -0.90 -2.77 16.73
CA PHE A 63 0.42 -3.42 16.86
C PHE A 63 0.45 -4.88 16.40
N PHE A 64 -0.69 -5.55 16.30
CA PHE A 64 -0.77 -6.92 15.80
C PHE A 64 -0.61 -7.02 14.26
N ASN A 65 -0.55 -5.91 13.54
CA ASN A 65 -0.46 -5.88 12.09
C ASN A 65 0.99 -5.59 11.66
N PRO A 66 1.78 -6.58 11.18
CA PRO A 66 3.21 -6.45 10.95
C PRO A 66 3.54 -5.42 9.87
N LEU A 67 4.81 -5.02 9.83
CA LEU A 67 5.37 -4.08 8.86
C LEU A 67 6.19 -4.83 7.81
N ILE A 68 6.32 -4.25 6.61
CA ILE A 68 7.18 -4.76 5.55
C ILE A 68 8.50 -3.99 5.58
N VAL A 69 9.61 -4.73 5.59
CA VAL A 69 10.97 -4.18 5.53
C VAL A 69 11.39 -3.98 4.08
N HIS A 70 11.90 -2.80 3.78
CA HIS A 70 12.40 -2.42 2.47
C HIS A 70 13.94 -2.44 2.48
N ILE A 71 14.53 -3.15 1.52
CA ILE A 71 15.97 -3.33 1.32
C ILE A 71 16.38 -2.87 -0.08
N TYR A 72 17.69 -2.67 -0.32
CA TYR A 72 18.21 -2.38 -1.66
C TYR A 72 19.13 -3.47 -2.23
N SER A 73 19.45 -4.51 -1.46
CA SER A 73 20.38 -5.57 -1.89
C SER A 73 20.06 -6.92 -1.24
N PHE A 74 20.52 -8.00 -1.86
CA PHE A 74 20.45 -9.34 -1.29
C PHE A 74 21.33 -9.49 -0.03
N SER A 75 22.45 -8.74 0.07
CA SER A 75 23.26 -8.77 1.30
C SER A 75 22.48 -8.28 2.52
N GLN A 76 21.66 -7.22 2.37
CA GLN A 76 20.77 -6.81 3.46
C GLN A 76 19.69 -7.85 3.79
N LEU A 77 19.22 -8.63 2.78
CA LEU A 77 18.31 -9.74 3.05
C LEU A 77 18.97 -10.77 3.96
N ASP A 78 20.22 -11.17 3.65
CA ASP A 78 20.97 -12.16 4.42
C ASP A 78 21.24 -11.72 5.87
N GLU A 79 21.29 -10.41 6.12
CA GLU A 79 21.42 -9.85 7.49
C GLU A 79 20.12 -10.01 8.31
N LEU A 80 18.97 -9.99 7.66
CA LEU A 80 17.64 -9.94 8.32
C LEU A 80 17.01 -11.32 8.51
N VAL A 81 17.30 -12.29 7.62
CA VAL A 81 16.64 -13.58 7.59
C VAL A 81 17.60 -14.73 7.87
N SER A 82 17.09 -15.77 8.54
CA SER A 82 17.88 -16.94 8.93
C SER A 82 17.83 -18.06 7.91
N TYR A 83 16.82 -18.05 7.04
CA TYR A 83 16.64 -19.06 6.00
C TYR A 83 15.85 -18.50 4.82
N ILE A 84 16.28 -18.87 3.61
CA ILE A 84 15.64 -18.49 2.34
C ILE A 84 15.33 -19.77 1.57
N PRO A 85 14.05 -20.18 1.45
CA PRO A 85 13.64 -21.34 0.65
C PRO A 85 14.11 -21.25 -0.80
N PRO A 86 14.40 -22.39 -1.49
CA PRO A 86 14.81 -22.36 -2.90
C PRO A 86 13.83 -21.61 -3.81
N LYS A 87 12.53 -21.82 -3.65
CA LYS A 87 11.50 -21.13 -4.42
C LYS A 87 11.43 -19.64 -4.10
N ALA A 88 11.79 -19.22 -2.86
CA ALA A 88 11.91 -17.80 -2.52
C ALA A 88 13.04 -17.13 -3.31
N LYS A 89 14.18 -17.80 -3.52
CA LYS A 89 15.28 -17.30 -4.36
C LYS A 89 14.85 -17.14 -5.82
N LEU A 90 14.09 -18.11 -6.36
CA LEU A 90 13.57 -18.01 -7.73
C LEU A 90 12.65 -16.80 -7.88
N LEU A 91 11.72 -16.62 -6.95
CA LEU A 91 10.79 -15.49 -6.94
C LEU A 91 11.52 -14.15 -6.76
N ALA A 92 12.49 -14.06 -5.84
CA ALA A 92 13.28 -12.86 -5.65
C ALA A 92 14.08 -12.49 -6.92
N ASN A 93 14.72 -13.44 -7.56
CA ASN A 93 15.47 -13.22 -8.79
C ASN A 93 14.56 -12.80 -9.97
N ALA A 94 13.33 -13.29 -10.01
CA ALA A 94 12.39 -12.95 -11.08
C ALA A 94 11.73 -11.58 -10.90
N PHE A 95 11.47 -11.16 -9.65
CA PHE A 95 10.60 -10.02 -9.35
C PHE A 95 11.24 -8.92 -8.50
N TRP A 96 12.50 -9.02 -8.10
CA TRP A 96 13.23 -7.96 -7.40
C TRP A 96 14.31 -7.32 -8.28
N PRO A 97 14.44 -6.00 -8.24
CA PRO A 97 13.59 -5.02 -7.57
C PRO A 97 12.17 -4.99 -8.15
N GLY A 98 11.13 -4.95 -7.27
CA GLY A 98 9.74 -4.96 -7.74
C GLY A 98 8.68 -5.18 -6.66
N SER A 99 7.47 -5.45 -7.15
CA SER A 99 6.26 -5.46 -6.34
C SER A 99 5.98 -6.81 -5.66
N LEU A 100 7.05 -7.53 -5.27
CA LEU A 100 6.98 -8.77 -4.52
C LEU A 100 7.46 -8.55 -3.08
N THR A 101 6.67 -9.00 -2.11
CA THR A 101 7.07 -9.15 -0.71
C THR A 101 7.19 -10.62 -0.37
N LEU A 102 8.30 -11.04 0.22
CA LEU A 102 8.52 -12.39 0.70
C LEU A 102 8.46 -12.42 2.23
N ILE A 103 7.66 -13.33 2.79
CA ILE A 103 7.63 -13.61 4.24
C ILE A 103 8.63 -14.73 4.52
N LEU A 104 9.68 -14.39 5.25
CA LEU A 104 10.81 -15.29 5.52
C LEU A 104 11.12 -15.36 7.02
N LYS A 105 11.77 -16.45 7.48
CA LYS A 105 12.14 -16.62 8.88
C LYS A 105 13.16 -15.56 9.28
N LYS A 106 12.82 -14.75 10.30
CA LYS A 106 13.67 -13.63 10.74
C LYS A 106 14.87 -14.09 11.56
N LYS A 107 15.92 -13.26 11.58
CA LYS A 107 16.96 -13.29 12.64
C LYS A 107 16.52 -12.43 13.83
N SER A 108 17.17 -12.65 14.98
CA SER A 108 16.89 -11.93 16.24
C SER A 108 17.14 -10.43 16.18
N ILE A 109 17.93 -9.94 15.23
CA ILE A 109 18.15 -8.51 14.98
C ILE A 109 16.88 -7.76 14.57
N VAL A 110 15.90 -8.46 13.98
CA VAL A 110 14.62 -7.85 13.57
C VAL A 110 13.69 -7.78 14.77
N SER A 111 13.35 -6.57 15.20
CA SER A 111 12.48 -6.29 16.34
C SER A 111 11.09 -6.94 16.20
N ASP A 112 10.55 -7.40 17.33
CA ASP A 112 9.16 -7.91 17.43
C ASP A 112 8.11 -6.83 17.07
N LEU A 113 8.43 -5.55 17.22
CA LEU A 113 7.56 -4.47 16.75
C LEU A 113 7.37 -4.50 15.23
N VAL A 114 8.39 -4.89 14.46
CA VAL A 114 8.28 -5.02 12.99
C VAL A 114 7.38 -6.19 12.63
N THR A 115 7.50 -7.30 13.35
CA THR A 115 6.87 -8.59 13.02
C THR A 115 5.60 -8.88 13.80
N SER A 116 5.18 -7.98 14.69
CA SER A 116 4.07 -8.20 15.61
C SER A 116 4.25 -9.48 16.44
N GLY A 117 5.50 -9.76 16.88
CA GLY A 117 5.86 -10.94 17.68
C GLY A 117 5.99 -12.24 16.89
N LYS A 118 5.84 -12.21 15.55
CA LYS A 118 6.01 -13.42 14.71
C LYS A 118 7.50 -13.74 14.51
N ASP A 119 7.81 -15.00 14.22
CA ASP A 119 9.15 -15.51 13.89
C ASP A 119 9.56 -15.26 12.42
N SER A 120 8.70 -14.59 11.67
CA SER A 120 8.90 -14.27 10.26
C SER A 120 8.77 -12.77 10.00
N VAL A 121 9.43 -12.30 8.94
CA VAL A 121 9.44 -10.91 8.49
C VAL A 121 9.10 -10.81 7.01
N GLY A 122 8.24 -9.87 6.65
CA GLY A 122 7.99 -9.49 5.26
C GLY A 122 9.11 -8.58 4.75
N VAL A 123 9.81 -9.00 3.69
CA VAL A 123 10.92 -8.23 3.08
C VAL A 123 10.61 -7.97 1.62
N ARG A 124 11.00 -6.78 1.13
CA ARG A 124 10.81 -6.35 -0.26
C ARG A 124 11.99 -5.49 -0.73
N MET A 125 12.37 -5.62 -1.99
CA MET A 125 13.26 -4.70 -2.68
C MET A 125 12.42 -3.89 -3.69
N PRO A 126 12.05 -2.61 -3.39
CA PRO A 126 11.16 -1.82 -4.23
C PRO A 126 11.83 -1.43 -5.55
N ASN A 127 11.06 -1.27 -6.62
CA ASN A 127 11.55 -0.81 -7.91
C ASN A 127 11.24 0.68 -8.12
N HIS A 128 11.85 1.53 -7.31
CA HIS A 128 11.74 2.97 -7.46
C HIS A 128 13.10 3.64 -7.32
N PRO A 129 13.58 4.40 -8.32
CA PRO A 129 14.95 4.91 -8.34
C PRO A 129 15.26 5.81 -7.13
N VAL A 130 14.35 6.71 -6.75
CA VAL A 130 14.52 7.61 -5.61
C VAL A 130 14.64 6.80 -4.30
N THR A 131 13.77 5.82 -4.09
CA THR A 131 13.80 4.98 -2.88
C THR A 131 15.02 4.07 -2.83
N LEU A 132 15.43 3.49 -3.97
CA LEU A 132 16.67 2.71 -4.02
C LEU A 132 17.90 3.56 -3.73
N SER A 133 17.94 4.80 -4.22
CA SER A 133 19.01 5.75 -3.90
C SER A 133 19.01 6.11 -2.41
N LEU A 134 17.83 6.40 -1.83
CA LEU A 134 17.70 6.66 -0.40
C LEU A 134 18.20 5.47 0.46
N LEU A 135 17.74 4.24 0.13
CA LEU A 135 18.12 3.03 0.87
C LEU A 135 19.63 2.75 0.82
N LYS A 136 20.31 3.10 -0.28
CA LYS A 136 21.78 2.96 -0.42
C LYS A 136 22.56 3.92 0.45
N GLU A 137 22.03 5.12 0.72
CA GLU A 137 22.66 6.12 1.58
C GLU A 137 22.49 5.81 3.07
N LEU A 138 21.51 4.95 3.44
CA LEU A 138 21.22 4.58 4.82
C LEU A 138 22.02 3.35 5.26
N SER A 139 22.52 3.36 6.50
CA SER A 139 23.15 2.21 7.14
C SER A 139 22.16 1.17 7.69
N PHE A 140 20.84 1.38 7.49
CA PHE A 140 19.78 0.53 8.00
C PHE A 140 18.64 0.39 6.99
N PRO A 141 17.93 -0.75 6.98
CA PRO A 141 16.70 -0.93 6.22
C PRO A 141 15.53 -0.13 6.80
N LEU A 142 14.48 0.05 5.99
CA LEU A 142 13.30 0.82 6.39
C LEU A 142 12.07 -0.07 6.55
N ALA A 143 11.34 0.09 7.66
CA ALA A 143 9.95 -0.37 7.75
C ALA A 143 9.07 0.68 7.05
N ALA A 144 8.29 0.26 6.05
CA ALA A 144 7.46 1.21 5.29
C ALA A 144 6.09 0.62 4.93
N PRO A 145 5.10 0.65 5.84
CA PRO A 145 3.70 0.45 5.46
C PRO A 145 3.22 1.61 4.58
N SER A 146 2.08 1.46 3.89
CA SER A 146 1.50 2.55 3.09
C SER A 146 1.32 3.85 3.89
N ALA A 147 1.52 5.01 3.26
CA ALA A 147 1.54 6.31 3.95
C ALA A 147 0.14 6.95 4.07
N ASN A 148 -0.82 6.22 4.65
CA ASN A 148 -2.20 6.65 4.92
C ASN A 148 -2.60 6.28 6.36
N PRO A 149 -3.60 6.91 6.97
CA PRO A 149 -4.22 6.43 8.20
C PRO A 149 -4.74 5.00 8.02
N PHE A 150 -4.75 4.22 9.08
CA PHE A 150 -5.16 2.83 9.03
C PHE A 150 -6.58 2.70 8.43
N THR A 151 -6.78 1.73 7.54
CA THR A 151 -7.99 1.45 6.77
C THR A 151 -8.35 2.41 5.63
N CYS A 152 -7.77 3.61 5.54
CA CYS A 152 -8.01 4.55 4.45
C CYS A 152 -7.39 4.09 3.11
N ILE A 153 -7.74 4.78 2.02
CA ILE A 153 -7.19 4.53 0.67
C ILE A 153 -5.67 4.73 0.69
N SER A 154 -4.91 3.82 0.07
CA SER A 154 -3.45 3.98 -0.02
C SER A 154 -3.07 5.14 -0.95
N PRO A 155 -2.00 5.91 -0.62
CA PRO A 155 -1.58 7.05 -1.41
C PRO A 155 -0.72 6.62 -2.60
N THR A 156 -1.01 7.15 -3.78
CA THR A 156 -0.25 6.91 -5.01
C THR A 156 0.47 8.15 -5.54
N LYS A 157 0.35 9.29 -4.81
CA LYS A 157 0.99 10.58 -5.09
C LYS A 157 1.40 11.24 -3.79
N ALA A 158 2.35 12.17 -3.86
CA ALA A 158 2.79 12.96 -2.69
C ALA A 158 1.63 13.75 -2.06
N GLU A 159 0.75 14.33 -2.91
CA GLU A 159 -0.41 15.11 -2.47
C GLU A 159 -1.42 14.26 -1.67
N HIS A 160 -1.58 12.97 -1.98
CA HIS A 160 -2.42 12.09 -1.19
C HIS A 160 -1.87 11.91 0.23
N VAL A 161 -0.53 11.83 0.38
CA VAL A 161 0.12 11.75 1.70
C VAL A 161 -0.03 13.06 2.46
N GLU A 162 0.17 14.20 1.77
CA GLU A 162 -0.01 15.52 2.35
C GLU A 162 -1.42 15.74 2.86
N ALA A 163 -2.43 15.34 2.09
CA ALA A 163 -3.84 15.41 2.50
C ALA A 163 -4.14 14.62 3.78
N TYR A 164 -3.45 13.50 4.00
CA TYR A 164 -3.63 12.68 5.19
C TYR A 164 -2.85 13.17 6.41
N PHE A 165 -1.58 13.48 6.23
CA PHE A 165 -0.67 13.71 7.36
C PHE A 165 -0.18 15.15 7.49
N GLY A 166 -0.21 15.93 6.41
CA GLY A 166 0.11 17.34 6.41
C GLY A 166 1.27 17.68 7.36
N SER A 167 1.04 18.60 8.30
CA SER A 167 2.05 19.05 9.26
C SER A 167 2.56 18.01 10.26
N GLN A 168 2.03 16.79 10.26
CA GLN A 168 2.46 15.71 11.15
C GLN A 168 3.74 15.01 10.67
N LEU A 169 4.09 15.14 9.36
CA LEU A 169 5.33 14.66 8.80
C LEU A 169 6.31 15.81 8.55
N LYS A 170 7.60 15.55 8.76
CA LYS A 170 8.65 16.53 8.45
C LYS A 170 8.88 16.64 6.94
N MET A 171 8.73 15.52 6.21
CA MET A 171 9.00 15.46 4.77
C MET A 171 8.23 14.35 4.09
N ILE A 172 7.81 14.65 2.87
CA ILE A 172 7.39 13.69 1.85
C ILE A 172 8.46 13.75 0.75
N LEU A 173 9.17 12.64 0.54
CA LEU A 173 10.13 12.52 -0.56
C LEU A 173 9.33 12.26 -1.84
N ASP A 174 9.34 13.25 -2.74
CA ASP A 174 8.59 13.17 -3.97
C ASP A 174 9.34 12.35 -5.03
N GLY A 175 8.67 11.39 -5.62
CA GLY A 175 9.14 10.58 -6.74
C GLY A 175 8.10 10.48 -7.86
N GLY A 176 7.08 11.35 -7.83
CA GLY A 176 5.97 11.31 -8.78
C GLY A 176 4.92 10.23 -8.47
N ASN A 177 4.12 9.91 -9.47
CA ASN A 177 3.03 8.94 -9.35
C ASN A 177 3.55 7.50 -9.30
N CYS A 178 2.93 6.67 -8.46
CA CYS A 178 3.21 5.24 -8.41
C CYS A 178 2.73 4.55 -9.70
N LYS A 179 3.62 3.74 -10.31
CA LYS A 179 3.34 3.10 -11.62
C LYS A 179 2.31 1.97 -11.53
N ASN A 180 2.32 1.19 -10.44
CA ASN A 180 1.46 0.01 -10.28
C ASN A 180 0.16 0.31 -9.54
N GLY A 181 0.13 1.34 -8.71
CA GLY A 181 -1.08 1.89 -8.09
C GLY A 181 -1.73 1.03 -6.99
N ILE A 182 -1.32 -0.22 -6.80
CA ILE A 182 -1.74 -1.10 -5.70
C ILE A 182 -0.52 -1.72 -5.00
N GLU A 183 -0.72 -2.28 -3.81
CA GLU A 183 0.35 -2.85 -2.99
C GLU A 183 0.99 -4.08 -3.63
N SER A 184 2.17 -4.44 -3.10
CA SER A 184 2.90 -5.65 -3.48
C SER A 184 2.10 -6.94 -3.24
N THR A 185 2.31 -7.94 -4.09
CA THR A 185 1.89 -9.32 -3.83
C THR A 185 2.74 -9.89 -2.71
N ILE A 186 2.11 -10.55 -1.72
CA ILE A 186 2.81 -11.14 -0.57
C ILE A 186 2.79 -12.65 -0.68
N VAL A 187 3.99 -13.25 -0.73
CA VAL A 187 4.20 -14.68 -0.77
C VAL A 187 4.95 -15.12 0.49
N GLY A 188 4.44 -16.11 1.18
CA GLY A 188 5.15 -16.81 2.25
C GLY A 188 5.33 -18.28 1.90
N PHE A 189 5.85 -19.07 2.86
CA PHE A 189 6.24 -20.46 2.61
C PHE A 189 5.74 -21.37 3.73
N VAL A 190 5.12 -22.48 3.34
CA VAL A 190 4.71 -23.55 4.24
C VAL A 190 5.44 -24.82 3.79
N ASN A 191 6.34 -25.35 4.61
CA ASN A 191 7.21 -26.48 4.24
C ASN A 191 7.97 -26.23 2.91
N ASP A 192 8.53 -25.02 2.76
CA ASP A 192 9.23 -24.49 1.57
C ASP A 192 8.36 -24.32 0.30
N GLU A 193 7.08 -24.67 0.36
CA GLU A 193 6.14 -24.41 -0.73
C GLU A 193 5.54 -23.00 -0.64
N PRO A 194 5.50 -22.23 -1.75
CA PRO A 194 5.01 -20.87 -1.76
C PRO A 194 3.49 -20.80 -1.63
N VAL A 195 3.02 -19.80 -0.89
CA VAL A 195 1.60 -19.49 -0.69
C VAL A 195 1.40 -18.00 -0.82
N ILE A 196 0.41 -17.55 -1.61
CA ILE A 196 0.04 -16.14 -1.68
C ILE A 196 -0.86 -15.80 -0.50
N TYR A 197 -0.40 -14.88 0.36
CA TYR A 197 -1.17 -14.34 1.49
C TYR A 197 -1.90 -13.04 1.14
N ARG A 198 -1.43 -12.31 0.12
CA ARG A 198 -2.10 -11.11 -0.38
C ARG A 198 -1.92 -11.01 -1.89
N LEU A 199 -3.02 -10.93 -2.61
CA LEU A 199 -3.02 -10.53 -4.02
C LEU A 199 -2.54 -9.07 -4.13
N GLY A 200 -1.76 -8.75 -5.16
CA GLY A 200 -1.18 -7.43 -5.35
C GLY A 200 -0.79 -7.16 -6.80
N ALA A 201 0.21 -6.32 -7.02
CA ALA A 201 0.61 -5.84 -8.33
C ALA A 201 1.34 -6.88 -9.23
N ILE A 202 1.57 -8.10 -8.72
CA ILE A 202 2.00 -9.25 -9.51
C ILE A 202 0.88 -10.28 -9.41
N SER A 203 0.36 -10.74 -10.55
CA SER A 203 -0.74 -11.70 -10.58
C SER A 203 -0.30 -13.09 -10.14
N SER A 204 -1.25 -13.93 -9.72
CA SER A 204 -0.96 -15.34 -9.39
C SER A 204 -0.41 -16.09 -10.59
N GLU A 205 -0.88 -15.78 -11.78
CA GLU A 205 -0.43 -16.37 -13.05
C GLU A 205 1.03 -16.02 -13.37
N GLU A 206 1.47 -14.80 -13.07
CA GLU A 206 2.89 -14.41 -13.23
C GLU A 206 3.78 -15.18 -12.24
N ILE A 207 3.33 -15.37 -10.99
CA ILE A 207 4.05 -16.13 -9.96
C ILE A 207 4.12 -17.61 -10.35
N GLU A 208 3.02 -18.20 -10.83
CA GLU A 208 2.94 -19.60 -11.25
C GLU A 208 3.88 -19.93 -12.41
N LYS A 209 4.18 -18.98 -13.30
CA LYS A 209 5.18 -19.15 -14.36
C LYS A 209 6.59 -19.40 -13.81
N VAL A 210 6.89 -18.95 -12.59
CA VAL A 210 8.22 -19.06 -11.98
C VAL A 210 8.34 -20.29 -11.08
N VAL A 211 7.30 -20.57 -10.25
CA VAL A 211 7.38 -21.58 -9.19
C VAL A 211 6.40 -22.74 -9.35
N GLY A 212 5.60 -22.74 -10.43
CA GLY A 212 4.52 -23.70 -10.65
C GLY A 212 3.25 -23.30 -9.88
N LYS A 213 2.28 -24.21 -9.82
CA LYS A 213 0.98 -23.98 -9.18
C LYS A 213 1.14 -23.47 -7.75
N ILE A 214 0.38 -22.44 -7.39
CA ILE A 214 0.45 -21.79 -6.08
C ILE A 214 -0.93 -21.72 -5.40
N GLU A 215 -0.94 -21.95 -4.09
CA GLU A 215 -2.14 -21.76 -3.27
C GLU A 215 -2.34 -20.28 -2.93
N VAL A 216 -3.60 -19.80 -2.96
CA VAL A 216 -3.96 -18.46 -2.52
C VAL A 216 -4.72 -18.53 -1.21
N LYS A 217 -4.12 -18.05 -0.13
CA LYS A 217 -4.70 -17.95 1.23
C LYS A 217 -5.05 -16.51 1.58
N ASN A 218 -5.67 -15.81 0.66
CA ASN A 218 -6.07 -14.40 0.86
C ASN A 218 -7.36 -14.32 1.71
N LYS A 219 -7.41 -15.05 2.84
CA LYS A 219 -8.56 -15.04 3.75
C LYS A 219 -8.65 -13.72 4.49
N LYS A 220 -9.90 -13.30 4.76
CA LYS A 220 -10.22 -12.16 5.60
C LYS A 220 -10.16 -12.64 7.07
N GLU A 221 -9.10 -12.29 7.81
CA GLU A 221 -8.85 -12.78 9.18
C GLU A 221 -8.68 -11.61 10.16
N ASP A 222 -9.11 -11.83 11.43
CA ASP A 222 -8.99 -10.83 12.51
C ASP A 222 -7.55 -10.70 13.04
N ALA A 223 -6.69 -11.74 12.85
CA ALA A 223 -5.27 -11.74 13.20
C ALA A 223 -4.44 -12.10 11.95
N PRO A 224 -4.10 -11.12 11.10
CA PRO A 224 -3.53 -11.39 9.78
C PRO A 224 -2.09 -11.89 9.86
N ASP A 225 -1.75 -12.89 9.02
CA ASP A 225 -0.38 -13.33 8.80
C ASP A 225 0.45 -12.32 8.02
N SER A 226 -0.20 -11.43 7.27
CA SER A 226 0.43 -10.36 6.52
C SER A 226 -0.42 -9.09 6.51
N PRO A 227 0.20 -7.91 6.21
CA PRO A 227 -0.53 -6.65 6.06
C PRO A 227 -1.59 -6.72 4.94
N GLY A 228 -2.79 -6.14 5.20
CA GLY A 228 -3.85 -6.03 4.20
C GLY A 228 -4.82 -7.22 4.14
N MET A 229 -4.76 -8.18 5.09
CA MET A 229 -5.70 -9.29 5.19
C MET A 229 -6.99 -8.96 5.97
N LEU A 230 -7.07 -7.80 6.61
CA LEU A 230 -8.24 -7.40 7.39
C LEU A 230 -9.48 -7.19 6.50
N LEU A 231 -10.66 -7.45 7.07
CA LEU A 231 -11.95 -7.31 6.39
C LEU A 231 -12.19 -5.91 5.84
N LYS A 232 -11.88 -4.87 6.65
CA LYS A 232 -11.99 -3.47 6.27
C LYS A 232 -10.60 -2.89 6.02
N HIS A 233 -10.36 -2.49 4.79
CA HIS A 233 -9.12 -1.82 4.37
C HIS A 233 -9.35 -1.05 3.06
N TYR A 234 -8.48 -0.08 2.73
CA TYR A 234 -8.54 0.70 1.49
C TYR A 234 -9.83 1.50 1.28
N SER A 235 -10.53 1.82 2.38
CA SER A 235 -11.88 2.36 2.33
C SER A 235 -11.90 3.89 2.14
N PRO A 236 -12.65 4.40 1.15
CA PRO A 236 -13.07 5.80 1.12
C PRO A 236 -13.86 6.19 2.38
N LEU A 237 -13.93 7.47 2.68
CA LEU A 237 -14.87 8.00 3.69
C LEU A 237 -16.32 7.88 3.18
N THR A 238 -16.52 8.11 1.90
CA THR A 238 -17.79 7.93 1.20
C THR A 238 -18.20 6.45 1.17
N LYS A 239 -19.46 6.16 1.45
CA LYS A 239 -19.97 4.77 1.43
C LYS A 239 -19.81 4.17 0.03
N THR A 240 -19.13 3.02 -0.04
CA THR A 240 -18.79 2.36 -1.29
C THR A 240 -19.50 1.02 -1.42
N TYR A 241 -19.93 0.70 -2.63
CA TYR A 241 -20.53 -0.59 -3.00
C TYR A 241 -19.74 -1.19 -4.17
N LEU A 242 -19.63 -2.51 -4.21
CA LEU A 242 -19.02 -3.25 -5.32
C LEU A 242 -20.12 -4.11 -5.97
N GLU A 243 -20.38 -3.90 -7.26
CA GLU A 243 -21.49 -4.50 -7.96
C GLU A 243 -21.09 -5.03 -9.34
N THR A 244 -21.69 -6.16 -9.69
CA THR A 244 -21.58 -6.70 -11.05
C THR A 244 -22.53 -5.96 -12.00
N ASN A 245 -23.70 -5.51 -11.49
CA ASN A 245 -24.67 -4.71 -12.23
C ASN A 245 -24.83 -3.33 -11.57
N VAL A 246 -23.98 -2.40 -12.03
CA VAL A 246 -23.95 -1.01 -11.50
C VAL A 246 -25.28 -0.28 -11.75
N GLU A 247 -25.91 -0.49 -12.92
CA GLU A 247 -27.18 0.19 -13.26
C GLU A 247 -28.32 -0.21 -12.33
N GLU A 248 -28.36 -1.46 -11.88
CA GLU A 248 -29.37 -1.93 -10.93
C GLU A 248 -29.17 -1.28 -9.56
N ARG A 249 -27.93 -1.19 -9.10
CA ARG A 249 -27.62 -0.54 -7.82
C ARG A 249 -27.91 0.96 -7.83
N ILE A 250 -27.75 1.65 -8.95
CA ILE A 250 -28.08 3.09 -9.07
C ILE A 250 -29.54 3.34 -8.74
N LYS A 251 -30.47 2.45 -9.15
CA LYS A 251 -31.92 2.61 -8.92
C LYS A 251 -32.31 2.63 -7.43
N GLU A 252 -31.45 2.09 -6.55
CA GLU A 252 -31.67 2.12 -5.10
C GLU A 252 -31.38 3.50 -4.47
N PHE A 253 -30.79 4.43 -5.24
CA PHE A 253 -30.37 5.76 -4.77
C PHE A 253 -30.92 6.90 -5.64
N PRO A 254 -32.25 7.02 -5.83
CA PRO A 254 -32.83 7.93 -6.83
C PRO A 254 -32.51 9.41 -6.59
N ASP A 255 -32.32 9.83 -5.31
CA ASP A 255 -32.10 11.23 -4.92
C ASP A 255 -30.69 11.47 -4.32
N ARG A 256 -29.74 10.57 -4.59
CA ARG A 256 -28.37 10.65 -4.04
C ARG A 256 -27.36 11.13 -5.06
N LYS A 257 -26.32 11.81 -4.55
CA LYS A 257 -25.14 12.15 -5.34
C LYS A 257 -24.26 10.91 -5.48
N ILE A 258 -24.25 10.31 -6.66
CA ILE A 258 -23.56 9.06 -6.95
C ILE A 258 -22.28 9.34 -7.72
N GLY A 259 -21.18 8.70 -7.31
CA GLY A 259 -19.97 8.55 -8.09
C GLY A 259 -19.82 7.12 -8.58
N LEU A 260 -19.39 6.94 -9.81
CA LEU A 260 -19.13 5.63 -10.37
C LEU A 260 -17.62 5.41 -10.58
N LEU A 261 -17.17 4.21 -10.22
CA LEU A 261 -15.86 3.69 -10.57
C LEU A 261 -16.05 2.51 -11.50
N LEU A 262 -15.72 2.69 -12.78
CA LEU A 262 -16.03 1.74 -13.84
C LEU A 262 -14.74 1.19 -14.46
N PHE A 263 -14.81 -0.02 -15.02
CA PHE A 263 -13.64 -0.64 -15.64
C PHE A 263 -13.27 0.08 -16.93
N SER A 264 -14.14 0.09 -17.95
CA SER A 264 -13.74 0.54 -19.28
C SER A 264 -14.69 1.56 -19.93
N LYS A 265 -15.97 1.57 -19.61
CA LYS A 265 -16.97 2.38 -20.34
C LYS A 265 -17.84 3.21 -19.40
N LYS A 266 -18.04 4.49 -19.75
CA LYS A 266 -19.01 5.35 -19.09
C LYS A 266 -20.43 4.88 -19.34
N LEU A 267 -21.26 4.95 -18.31
CA LEU A 267 -22.70 4.75 -18.47
C LEU A 267 -23.35 6.01 -19.05
N GLN A 268 -24.29 5.81 -19.97
CA GLN A 268 -25.10 6.89 -20.55
C GLN A 268 -26.26 7.22 -19.63
N ASN A 269 -25.94 7.78 -18.45
CA ASN A 269 -26.94 8.20 -17.45
C ASN A 269 -26.72 9.68 -17.10
N PRO A 270 -27.62 10.60 -17.51
CA PRO A 270 -27.48 12.02 -17.30
C PRO A 270 -27.54 12.45 -15.83
N GLN A 271 -28.06 11.59 -14.94
CA GLN A 271 -28.10 11.84 -13.50
C GLN A 271 -26.74 11.66 -12.81
N ILE A 272 -25.78 11.01 -13.49
CA ILE A 272 -24.47 10.66 -12.93
C ILE A 272 -23.37 11.45 -13.62
N ALA A 273 -23.02 12.58 -13.03
CA ALA A 273 -21.97 13.44 -13.57
C ALA A 273 -20.54 12.93 -13.25
N ASN A 274 -20.36 12.20 -12.16
CA ASN A 274 -19.03 11.81 -11.65
C ASN A 274 -18.76 10.33 -11.93
N GLN A 275 -18.00 10.06 -12.99
CA GLN A 275 -17.62 8.72 -13.41
C GLN A 275 -16.12 8.68 -13.68
N GLU A 276 -15.41 7.82 -12.98
CA GLU A 276 -13.99 7.51 -13.20
C GLU A 276 -13.85 6.17 -13.91
N ILE A 277 -13.09 6.16 -15.01
CA ILE A 277 -12.78 4.96 -15.80
C ILE A 277 -11.37 4.49 -15.44
N LEU A 278 -11.22 3.22 -15.11
CA LEU A 278 -9.94 2.63 -14.75
C LEU A 278 -9.04 2.38 -15.96
N SER A 279 -9.61 1.88 -17.07
CA SER A 279 -8.90 1.66 -18.33
C SER A 279 -9.88 1.59 -19.51
N GLU A 280 -9.83 2.54 -20.42
CA GLU A 280 -10.66 2.53 -21.64
C GLU A 280 -10.28 1.38 -22.58
N SER A 281 -9.03 0.90 -22.50
CA SER A 281 -8.48 -0.21 -23.27
C SER A 281 -8.71 -1.60 -22.66
N GLU A 282 -9.36 -1.66 -21.49
CA GLU A 282 -9.56 -2.89 -20.70
C GLU A 282 -8.24 -3.52 -20.22
N ASP A 283 -7.16 -2.72 -20.09
CA ASP A 283 -5.87 -3.14 -19.57
C ASP A 283 -5.88 -3.17 -18.04
N PHE A 284 -5.65 -4.35 -17.46
CA PHE A 284 -5.65 -4.51 -15.98
C PHE A 284 -4.48 -3.80 -15.31
N LYS A 285 -3.34 -3.61 -15.97
CA LYS A 285 -2.20 -2.87 -15.40
C LYS A 285 -2.52 -1.38 -15.32
N GLU A 286 -3.13 -0.82 -16.38
CA GLU A 286 -3.64 0.53 -16.36
C GLU A 286 -4.72 0.71 -15.29
N ALA A 287 -5.65 -0.25 -15.21
CA ALA A 287 -6.72 -0.23 -14.21
C ALA A 287 -6.17 -0.26 -12.77
N THR A 288 -5.14 -1.06 -12.47
CA THR A 288 -4.49 -1.04 -11.14
C THR A 288 -3.81 0.28 -10.86
N ALA A 289 -3.10 0.87 -11.83
CA ALA A 289 -2.41 2.14 -11.69
C ALA A 289 -3.37 3.29 -11.36
N ASN A 290 -4.57 3.25 -11.90
CA ASN A 290 -5.60 4.28 -11.74
C ASN A 290 -6.50 4.08 -10.50
N LEU A 291 -6.60 2.88 -9.94
CA LEU A 291 -7.59 2.49 -8.93
C LEU A 291 -7.66 3.48 -7.73
N TYR A 292 -6.55 3.64 -7.01
CA TYR A 292 -6.56 4.49 -5.81
C TYR A 292 -6.66 5.97 -6.14
N SER A 293 -6.07 6.41 -7.26
CA SER A 293 -6.19 7.79 -7.70
C SER A 293 -7.63 8.16 -8.03
N ALA A 294 -8.37 7.26 -8.68
CA ALA A 294 -9.79 7.42 -8.99
C ALA A 294 -10.65 7.40 -7.69
N LEU A 295 -10.36 6.47 -6.76
CA LEU A 295 -11.05 6.45 -5.47
C LEU A 295 -10.82 7.73 -4.66
N HIS A 296 -9.57 8.24 -4.59
CA HIS A 296 -9.27 9.52 -3.95
C HIS A 296 -10.06 10.66 -4.58
N LYS A 297 -10.11 10.70 -5.92
CA LYS A 297 -10.83 11.75 -6.65
C LYS A 297 -12.33 11.71 -6.33
N LEU A 298 -12.96 10.54 -6.38
CA LEU A 298 -14.37 10.39 -6.05
C LEU A 298 -14.65 10.73 -4.58
N ASP A 299 -13.80 10.31 -3.64
CA ASP A 299 -14.00 10.54 -2.20
C ASP A 299 -13.94 12.03 -1.81
N HIS A 300 -13.29 12.88 -2.62
CA HIS A 300 -13.22 14.34 -2.42
C HIS A 300 -14.40 15.12 -3.02
N LEU A 301 -15.34 14.48 -3.74
CA LEU A 301 -16.44 15.16 -4.42
C LEU A 301 -17.70 15.36 -3.55
N ASN A 302 -17.63 15.06 -2.24
CA ASN A 302 -18.79 15.13 -1.34
C ASN A 302 -20.01 14.35 -1.89
N LEU A 303 -19.78 13.13 -2.33
CA LEU A 303 -20.78 12.20 -2.81
C LEU A 303 -21.47 11.50 -1.63
N ASP A 304 -22.73 11.08 -1.83
CA ASP A 304 -23.43 10.24 -0.85
C ASP A 304 -22.96 8.79 -0.92
N VAL A 305 -22.69 8.30 -2.15
CA VAL A 305 -22.26 6.93 -2.40
C VAL A 305 -21.28 6.85 -3.57
N ILE A 306 -20.37 5.87 -3.52
CA ILE A 306 -19.56 5.41 -4.65
C ILE A 306 -20.05 4.00 -5.01
N ILE A 307 -20.31 3.75 -6.28
CA ILE A 307 -20.62 2.42 -6.80
C ILE A 307 -19.50 2.01 -7.73
N ALA A 308 -18.78 0.96 -7.37
CA ALA A 308 -17.69 0.41 -8.15
C ALA A 308 -18.17 -0.82 -8.94
N GLU A 309 -17.75 -0.91 -10.19
CA GLU A 309 -17.94 -2.08 -11.05
C GLU A 309 -16.98 -3.20 -10.64
N ARG A 310 -17.50 -4.44 -10.54
CA ARG A 310 -16.69 -5.63 -10.36
C ARG A 310 -16.03 -6.01 -11.68
N LEU A 311 -14.72 -6.09 -11.68
CA LEU A 311 -13.93 -6.49 -12.84
C LEU A 311 -13.96 -8.02 -13.05
N PRO A 312 -13.59 -8.52 -14.24
CA PRO A 312 -13.38 -9.96 -14.45
C PRO A 312 -12.38 -10.55 -13.45
N ASP A 313 -12.69 -11.73 -12.90
CA ASP A 313 -11.85 -12.41 -11.88
C ASP A 313 -10.68 -13.18 -12.52
N ILE A 314 -9.89 -12.50 -13.34
CA ILE A 314 -8.67 -12.99 -13.99
C ILE A 314 -7.53 -12.02 -13.77
N ASP A 315 -6.29 -12.50 -13.85
CA ASP A 315 -5.07 -11.70 -13.73
C ASP A 315 -5.15 -10.66 -12.59
N LEU A 316 -4.77 -9.41 -12.82
CA LEU A 316 -4.85 -8.33 -11.83
C LEU A 316 -6.29 -7.89 -11.51
N GLY A 317 -7.29 -8.29 -12.30
CA GLY A 317 -8.71 -8.08 -11.96
C GLY A 317 -9.08 -8.65 -10.60
N ARG A 318 -8.54 -9.82 -10.23
CA ARG A 318 -8.70 -10.40 -8.87
C ARG A 318 -8.12 -9.49 -7.79
N SER A 319 -6.98 -8.87 -8.06
CA SER A 319 -6.34 -7.94 -7.11
C SER A 319 -7.16 -6.67 -6.93
N ILE A 320 -7.73 -6.13 -7.99
CA ILE A 320 -8.61 -4.96 -7.96
C ILE A 320 -9.89 -5.30 -7.18
N ASN A 321 -10.53 -6.43 -7.50
CA ASN A 321 -11.75 -6.88 -6.82
C ASN A 321 -11.52 -7.09 -5.32
N ASP A 322 -10.39 -7.69 -4.90
CA ASP A 322 -10.04 -7.82 -3.47
C ASP A 322 -9.95 -6.44 -2.77
N ARG A 323 -9.38 -5.43 -3.42
CA ARG A 323 -9.31 -4.06 -2.88
C ARG A 323 -10.69 -3.43 -2.76
N LEU A 324 -11.52 -3.56 -3.79
CA LEU A 324 -12.88 -3.00 -3.82
C LEU A 324 -13.82 -3.72 -2.84
N GLU A 325 -13.70 -5.03 -2.67
CA GLU A 325 -14.43 -5.79 -1.64
C GLU A 325 -14.11 -5.28 -0.24
N ARG A 326 -12.81 -5.02 0.07
CA ARG A 326 -12.40 -4.48 1.37
C ARG A 326 -12.80 -3.02 1.55
N ALA A 327 -12.84 -2.23 0.48
CA ALA A 327 -13.32 -0.85 0.49
C ALA A 327 -14.83 -0.76 0.73
N ALA A 328 -15.61 -1.72 0.21
CA ALA A 328 -17.07 -1.80 0.36
C ALA A 328 -17.52 -2.36 1.72
N ASN A 329 -16.66 -3.07 2.46
CA ASN A 329 -16.97 -3.57 3.80
C ASN A 329 -16.86 -2.43 4.83
N LYS A 330 -18.03 -1.97 5.33
CA LYS A 330 -18.15 -0.98 6.41
C LYS A 330 -18.66 -1.59 7.69
#